data_12b7111bb95f39209614279e5369aee8
#
_entry.id   12b7111bb95f39209614279e5369aee8
#
_cell.length_a   1.000
_cell.length_b   1.000
_cell.length_c   1.000
_cell.angle_alpha   90.00
_cell.angle_beta   90.00
_cell.angle_gamma   90.00
#
_symmetry.space_group_name_H-M   'P 1'
#
loop_
_entity.id
_entity.type
_entity.pdbx_description
1 polymer ?
#
loop_
_entity_poly.entity_id
_entity_poly.type
_entity_poly.pdbx_seq_one_letter_code
_entity_poly.pdbx_strand_id
1 'polypeptide(L)'
;EKKENLLGVSVQKQFIQSIANTVGTDFTKYKVVKKGQFTYIPDTSRRGDKIAIALLEDYEEGLVSNVYTVFEVIDTEKLLPEYLMLWFSRPEFDRYARFKSHGSVREVMDWEEMCKVELPVPDIEKQRKIVKAYKTITDRIALKQKINDNLEATLTAIFKKMFVEDESVEFTSKKLHELTKTIDNRGKTPPNDNVETPYPLIEIAALRTNGRIATYRNCIKFVTEETYNSWFRSGHPKQKDILMSTVGSLAELKLFWGDKGSIA
;
A
#
# COMPACT_ATOMS: atom_id res chain seq x y z
N GLU A 1 -24.91 17.99 14.88
CA GLU A 1 -24.61 16.54 14.72
C GLU A 1 -23.19 16.37 14.19
N LYS A 2 -22.38 15.60 14.89
CA LYS A 2 -20.95 15.52 14.68
C LYS A 2 -20.63 14.84 13.35
N LYS A 3 -19.99 15.55 12.43
CA LYS A 3 -19.32 15.01 11.21
C LYS A 3 -18.08 14.18 11.54
N GLU A 4 -17.86 13.87 12.81
CA GLU A 4 -16.74 13.10 13.29
C GLU A 4 -16.96 11.63 12.91
N ASN A 5 -15.98 11.04 12.22
CA ASN A 5 -15.97 9.66 11.78
C ASN A 5 -16.93 9.28 10.62
N LEU A 6 -16.99 10.13 9.57
CA LEU A 6 -17.56 9.68 8.32
C LEU A 6 -16.57 8.74 7.62
N LEU A 7 -16.95 7.47 7.50
CA LEU A 7 -16.07 6.39 7.08
C LEU A 7 -16.46 5.80 5.72
N GLY A 8 -15.47 5.33 5.00
CA GLY A 8 -15.60 4.45 3.85
C GLY A 8 -14.81 3.17 4.08
N VAL A 9 -14.98 2.18 3.19
CA VAL A 9 -14.22 0.92 3.24
C VAL A 9 -13.40 0.77 1.98
N SER A 10 -12.12 0.49 2.14
CA SER A 10 -11.17 0.29 1.04
C SER A 10 -11.09 -1.18 0.61
N VAL A 11 -10.57 -1.42 -0.60
CA VAL A 11 -10.24 -2.78 -1.08
C VAL A 11 -9.03 -3.40 -0.34
N GLN A 12 -8.31 -2.61 0.45
CA GLN A 12 -7.29 -3.08 1.38
C GLN A 12 -7.88 -3.64 2.68
N LYS A 13 -9.22 -3.77 2.75
CA LYS A 13 -9.94 -4.33 3.90
C LYS A 13 -9.81 -3.49 5.17
N GLN A 14 -9.81 -2.17 5.03
CA GLN A 14 -9.67 -1.22 6.13
C GLN A 14 -10.68 -0.10 6.02
N PHE A 15 -11.12 0.43 7.16
CA PHE A 15 -11.83 1.69 7.19
C PHE A 15 -10.87 2.84 6.80
N ILE A 16 -11.40 3.79 6.06
CA ILE A 16 -10.71 5.02 5.66
C ILE A 16 -11.64 6.19 5.93
N GLN A 17 -11.08 7.37 6.12
CA GLN A 17 -11.88 8.60 6.12
C GLN A 17 -12.59 8.72 4.75
N SER A 18 -13.87 9.07 4.77
CA SER A 18 -14.63 9.23 3.54
C SER A 18 -14.07 10.39 2.71
N ILE A 19 -13.75 10.12 1.46
CA ILE A 19 -13.35 11.12 0.46
C ILE A 19 -14.54 11.69 -0.32
N ALA A 20 -15.78 11.29 0.02
CA ALA A 20 -16.97 11.72 -0.67
C ALA A 20 -17.24 13.22 -0.44
N ASN A 21 -17.68 13.90 -1.49
CA ASN A 21 -18.19 15.27 -1.33
C ASN A 21 -19.48 15.23 -0.51
N THR A 22 -19.48 15.86 0.64
CA THR A 22 -20.60 15.88 1.59
C THR A 22 -21.52 17.09 1.46
N VAL A 23 -21.25 17.99 0.51
CA VAL A 23 -22.08 19.19 0.28
C VAL A 23 -23.47 18.75 -0.22
N GLY A 24 -24.52 19.10 0.51
CA GLY A 24 -25.90 18.72 0.18
C GLY A 24 -26.27 17.25 0.50
N THR A 25 -25.42 16.52 1.21
CA THR A 25 -25.67 15.13 1.59
C THR A 25 -26.63 15.05 2.78
N ASP A 26 -27.67 14.24 2.62
CA ASP A 26 -28.61 13.92 3.70
C ASP A 26 -28.04 12.76 4.55
N PHE A 27 -27.48 13.10 5.71
CA PHE A 27 -26.90 12.13 6.62
C PHE A 27 -27.92 11.28 7.39
N THR A 28 -29.21 11.63 7.37
CA THR A 28 -30.25 10.82 8.03
C THR A 28 -30.41 9.44 7.41
N LYS A 29 -29.93 9.25 6.18
CA LYS A 29 -29.92 7.98 5.46
C LYS A 29 -28.66 7.14 5.71
N TYR A 30 -27.69 7.70 6.42
CA TYR A 30 -26.45 6.97 6.73
C TYR A 30 -26.67 5.96 7.84
N LYS A 31 -25.85 4.92 7.84
CA LYS A 31 -25.88 3.89 8.87
C LYS A 31 -24.79 4.15 9.89
N VAL A 32 -25.12 3.93 11.16
CA VAL A 32 -24.11 3.88 12.24
C VAL A 32 -23.49 2.50 12.23
N VAL A 33 -22.18 2.45 12.24
CA VAL A 33 -21.38 1.25 12.48
C VAL A 33 -20.67 1.38 13.82
N LYS A 34 -20.72 0.34 14.65
CA LYS A 34 -20.11 0.30 15.98
C LYS A 34 -18.88 -0.60 15.99
N LYS A 35 -18.04 -0.38 16.96
CA LYS A 35 -16.86 -1.23 17.21
C LYS A 35 -17.24 -2.71 17.29
N GLY A 36 -16.45 -3.55 16.60
CA GLY A 36 -16.75 -4.97 16.48
C GLY A 36 -17.70 -5.34 15.34
N GLN A 37 -18.30 -4.36 14.67
CA GLN A 37 -19.14 -4.59 13.50
C GLN A 37 -18.35 -4.50 12.19
N PHE A 38 -18.81 -5.26 11.22
CA PHE A 38 -18.29 -5.26 9.85
C PHE A 38 -19.09 -4.32 8.97
N THR A 39 -18.42 -3.77 7.99
CA THR A 39 -19.05 -3.02 6.90
C THR A 39 -18.49 -3.48 5.58
N TYR A 40 -19.34 -3.79 4.61
CA TYR A 40 -18.90 -4.08 3.26
C TYR A 40 -19.75 -3.39 2.20
N ILE A 41 -19.16 -3.24 1.01
CA ILE A 41 -19.90 -2.80 -0.17
C ILE A 41 -20.04 -3.98 -1.13
N PRO A 42 -21.26 -4.30 -1.60
CA PRO A 42 -21.51 -5.47 -2.44
C PRO A 42 -20.82 -5.44 -3.82
N ASP A 43 -20.53 -4.27 -4.35
CA ASP A 43 -19.92 -4.07 -5.67
C ASP A 43 -18.48 -4.61 -5.72
N THR A 44 -18.21 -5.57 -6.62
CA THR A 44 -16.90 -6.17 -6.83
C THR A 44 -16.26 -5.71 -8.14
N SER A 45 -17.00 -5.56 -9.22
CA SER A 45 -16.47 -5.35 -10.57
C SER A 45 -15.75 -4.03 -10.78
N ARG A 46 -16.13 -2.98 -10.06
CA ARG A 46 -15.50 -1.65 -10.15
C ARG A 46 -14.31 -1.45 -9.22
N ARG A 47 -13.92 -2.51 -8.50
CA ARG A 47 -12.90 -2.45 -7.44
C ARG A 47 -11.71 -3.36 -7.69
N GLY A 48 -11.46 -3.68 -8.97
CA GLY A 48 -10.37 -4.56 -9.37
C GLY A 48 -10.59 -6.00 -8.91
N ASP A 49 -11.83 -6.48 -9.05
CA ASP A 49 -12.26 -7.84 -8.68
C ASP A 49 -12.04 -8.19 -7.19
N LYS A 50 -12.18 -7.17 -6.32
CA LYS A 50 -12.06 -7.30 -4.88
C LYS A 50 -13.33 -6.81 -4.19
N ILE A 51 -13.66 -7.43 -3.07
CA ILE A 51 -14.71 -6.93 -2.18
C ILE A 51 -14.11 -6.02 -1.11
N ALA A 52 -14.66 -4.82 -0.96
CA ALA A 52 -14.28 -3.92 0.11
C ALA A 52 -15.10 -4.27 1.37
N ILE A 53 -14.44 -4.83 2.38
CA ILE A 53 -15.00 -5.22 3.67
C ILE A 53 -14.01 -4.87 4.77
N ALA A 54 -14.48 -4.41 5.93
CA ALA A 54 -13.64 -4.09 7.07
C ALA A 54 -14.37 -4.31 8.39
N LEU A 55 -13.60 -4.61 9.43
CA LEU A 55 -14.02 -4.65 10.83
C LEU A 55 -13.68 -3.32 11.49
N LEU A 56 -14.62 -2.71 12.22
CA LEU A 56 -14.36 -1.47 12.95
C LEU A 56 -13.67 -1.77 14.29
N GLU A 57 -12.40 -1.40 14.39
CA GLU A 57 -11.58 -1.57 15.60
C GLU A 57 -11.13 -0.24 16.20
N ASP A 58 -10.89 0.79 15.37
CA ASP A 58 -10.22 2.04 15.75
C ASP A 58 -11.15 3.10 16.36
N TYR A 59 -12.46 3.00 16.14
CA TYR A 59 -13.46 3.95 16.62
C TYR A 59 -14.56 3.22 17.39
N GLU A 60 -15.13 3.86 18.39
CA GLU A 60 -16.30 3.30 19.10
C GLU A 60 -17.53 3.27 18.18
N GLU A 61 -17.68 4.30 17.33
CA GLU A 61 -18.70 4.34 16.30
C GLU A 61 -18.28 5.22 15.11
N GLY A 62 -18.88 4.97 13.96
CA GLY A 62 -18.70 5.76 12.75
C GLY A 62 -19.95 5.78 11.88
N LEU A 63 -20.00 6.69 10.92
CA LEU A 63 -21.07 6.79 9.93
C LEU A 63 -20.59 6.25 8.59
N VAL A 64 -21.41 5.41 7.96
CA VAL A 64 -21.16 4.89 6.61
C VAL A 64 -22.40 5.15 5.73
N SER A 65 -22.16 5.33 4.43
CA SER A 65 -23.25 5.53 3.48
C SER A 65 -24.25 4.37 3.49
N ASN A 66 -25.48 4.63 3.12
CA ASN A 66 -26.56 3.64 3.05
C ASN A 66 -26.29 2.48 2.07
N VAL A 67 -25.37 2.65 1.13
CA VAL A 67 -24.96 1.61 0.16
C VAL A 67 -24.15 0.48 0.80
N TYR A 68 -23.60 0.71 1.98
CA TYR A 68 -22.89 -0.33 2.72
C TYR A 68 -23.85 -1.25 3.47
N THR A 69 -23.48 -2.51 3.57
CA THR A 69 -24.12 -3.46 4.50
C THR A 69 -23.28 -3.52 5.77
N VAL A 70 -23.94 -3.38 6.91
CA VAL A 70 -23.34 -3.49 8.25
C VAL A 70 -23.84 -4.78 8.89
N PHE A 71 -22.95 -5.57 9.47
CA PHE A 71 -23.29 -6.82 10.16
C PHE A 71 -22.31 -7.10 11.31
N GLU A 72 -22.66 -8.02 12.17
CA GLU A 72 -21.83 -8.42 13.31
C GLU A 72 -21.85 -9.93 13.52
N VAL A 73 -20.90 -10.43 14.29
CA VAL A 73 -20.88 -11.81 14.77
C VAL A 73 -21.91 -11.94 15.89
N ILE A 74 -22.83 -12.89 15.77
CA ILE A 74 -23.90 -13.11 16.76
C ILE A 74 -23.35 -13.66 18.08
N ASP A 75 -22.41 -14.59 18.01
CA ASP A 75 -21.86 -15.32 19.16
C ASP A 75 -20.32 -15.25 19.14
N THR A 76 -19.78 -14.26 19.86
CA THR A 76 -18.33 -14.01 19.94
C THR A 76 -17.58 -15.04 20.77
N GLU A 77 -18.30 -15.90 21.54
CA GLU A 77 -17.69 -17.03 22.24
C GLU A 77 -17.39 -18.20 21.30
N LYS A 78 -18.03 -18.22 20.13
CA LYS A 78 -17.78 -19.25 19.08
C LYS A 78 -16.92 -18.73 17.95
N LEU A 79 -17.09 -17.46 17.56
CA LEU A 79 -16.40 -16.87 16.42
C LEU A 79 -15.91 -15.46 16.77
N LEU A 80 -14.60 -15.27 16.79
CA LEU A 80 -14.01 -13.93 16.99
C LEU A 80 -14.19 -13.08 15.73
N PRO A 81 -14.65 -11.82 15.84
CA PRO A 81 -14.71 -10.90 14.70
C PRO A 81 -13.35 -10.76 13.98
N GLU A 82 -12.27 -10.63 14.73
CA GLU A 82 -10.93 -10.52 14.16
C GLU A 82 -10.52 -11.79 13.38
N TYR A 83 -10.89 -12.99 13.86
CA TYR A 83 -10.65 -14.22 13.10
C TYR A 83 -11.45 -14.24 11.79
N LEU A 84 -12.71 -13.82 11.83
CA LEU A 84 -13.55 -13.69 10.63
C LEU A 84 -12.96 -12.66 9.66
N MET A 85 -12.41 -11.53 10.16
CA MET A 85 -11.74 -10.55 9.33
C MET A 85 -10.50 -11.12 8.63
N LEU A 86 -9.73 -11.98 9.29
CA LEU A 86 -8.61 -12.69 8.65
C LEU A 86 -9.09 -13.60 7.52
N TRP A 87 -10.24 -14.25 7.67
CA TRP A 87 -10.84 -15.04 6.60
C TRP A 87 -11.17 -14.18 5.37
N PHE A 88 -11.82 -13.03 5.59
CA PHE A 88 -12.17 -12.09 4.52
C PHE A 88 -10.95 -11.43 3.87
N SER A 89 -9.83 -11.34 4.57
CA SER A 89 -8.61 -10.70 4.07
C SER A 89 -7.83 -11.54 3.06
N ARG A 90 -8.18 -12.81 2.87
CA ARG A 90 -7.48 -13.71 1.96
C ARG A 90 -7.81 -13.41 0.48
N PRO A 91 -6.85 -13.52 -0.43
CA PRO A 91 -7.10 -13.40 -1.87
C PRO A 91 -8.12 -14.42 -2.40
N GLU A 92 -8.22 -15.60 -1.75
CA GLU A 92 -9.22 -16.62 -2.07
C GLU A 92 -10.64 -16.12 -1.86
N PHE A 93 -10.84 -15.31 -0.82
CA PHE A 93 -12.15 -14.72 -0.56
C PHE A 93 -12.52 -13.67 -1.61
N ASP A 94 -11.58 -12.87 -2.08
CA ASP A 94 -11.82 -11.93 -3.18
C ASP A 94 -12.23 -12.69 -4.46
N ARG A 95 -11.54 -13.78 -4.80
CA ARG A 95 -11.92 -14.64 -5.94
C ARG A 95 -13.29 -15.27 -5.78
N TYR A 96 -13.60 -15.76 -4.57
CA TYR A 96 -14.93 -16.29 -4.26
C TYR A 96 -16.01 -15.22 -4.40
N ALA A 97 -15.82 -14.05 -3.79
CA ALA A 97 -16.74 -12.94 -3.87
C ALA A 97 -16.97 -12.50 -5.33
N ARG A 98 -15.91 -12.43 -6.12
CA ARG A 98 -16.00 -12.10 -7.55
C ARG A 98 -16.76 -13.18 -8.34
N PHE A 99 -16.52 -14.44 -8.09
CA PHE A 99 -17.21 -15.56 -8.74
C PHE A 99 -18.72 -15.60 -8.39
N LYS A 100 -19.06 -15.28 -7.14
CA LYS A 100 -20.45 -15.26 -6.65
C LYS A 100 -21.20 -13.97 -7.00
N SER A 101 -20.51 -12.97 -7.50
CA SER A 101 -21.12 -11.71 -7.89
C SER A 101 -21.89 -11.84 -9.20
N HIS A 102 -23.07 -11.25 -9.27
CA HIS A 102 -23.93 -11.24 -10.45
C HIS A 102 -24.54 -9.86 -10.71
N GLY A 103 -24.99 -9.65 -11.92
CA GLY A 103 -25.59 -8.41 -12.40
C GLY A 103 -25.07 -7.99 -13.76
N SER A 104 -25.90 -7.35 -14.56
CA SER A 104 -25.57 -6.95 -15.94
C SER A 104 -24.80 -5.64 -16.04
N VAL A 105 -24.95 -4.74 -15.07
CA VAL A 105 -24.31 -3.41 -15.06
C VAL A 105 -23.30 -3.27 -13.94
N ARG A 106 -23.58 -3.84 -12.79
CA ARG A 106 -22.71 -3.95 -11.64
C ARG A 106 -22.82 -5.35 -11.09
N GLU A 107 -21.68 -6.02 -11.02
CA GLU A 107 -21.64 -7.34 -10.41
C GLU A 107 -21.47 -7.16 -8.91
N VAL A 108 -22.44 -7.67 -8.18
CA VAL A 108 -22.53 -7.53 -6.72
C VAL A 108 -22.61 -8.89 -6.05
N MET A 109 -21.91 -9.02 -4.94
CA MET A 109 -22.12 -10.09 -3.97
C MET A 109 -23.11 -9.57 -2.92
N ASP A 110 -24.37 -9.93 -3.07
CA ASP A 110 -25.42 -9.50 -2.17
C ASP A 110 -25.33 -10.16 -0.78
N TRP A 111 -26.21 -9.75 0.13
CA TRP A 111 -26.19 -10.26 1.50
C TRP A 111 -26.59 -11.74 1.57
N GLU A 112 -27.48 -12.19 0.70
CA GLU A 112 -27.91 -13.59 0.66
C GLU A 112 -26.74 -14.51 0.26
N GLU A 113 -25.91 -14.12 -0.72
CA GLU A 113 -24.69 -14.84 -1.08
C GLU A 113 -23.63 -14.74 0.02
N MET A 114 -23.52 -13.61 0.71
CA MET A 114 -22.60 -13.48 1.85
C MET A 114 -22.98 -14.45 2.98
N CYS A 115 -24.26 -14.65 3.25
CA CYS A 115 -24.74 -15.59 4.27
C CYS A 115 -24.46 -17.07 3.95
N LYS A 116 -24.21 -17.40 2.67
CA LYS A 116 -23.85 -18.76 2.24
C LYS A 116 -22.36 -19.08 2.35
N VAL A 117 -21.54 -18.12 2.81
CA VAL A 117 -20.11 -18.34 2.97
C VAL A 117 -19.85 -19.35 4.08
N GLU A 118 -19.18 -20.44 3.71
CA GLU A 118 -18.71 -21.44 4.65
C GLU A 118 -17.25 -21.18 5.02
N LEU A 119 -16.95 -21.28 6.29
CA LEU A 119 -15.58 -21.08 6.80
C LEU A 119 -15.29 -22.11 7.92
N PRO A 120 -14.03 -22.53 8.08
CA PRO A 120 -13.65 -23.36 9.22
C PRO A 120 -13.68 -22.51 10.49
N VAL A 121 -14.38 -22.99 11.51
CA VAL A 121 -14.45 -22.37 12.83
C VAL A 121 -13.78 -23.30 13.85
N PRO A 122 -12.47 -23.18 14.06
CA PRO A 122 -11.80 -23.95 15.12
C PRO A 122 -12.23 -23.46 16.50
N ASP A 123 -11.80 -24.17 17.55
CA ASP A 123 -12.06 -23.77 18.91
C ASP A 123 -11.56 -22.33 19.18
N ILE A 124 -12.20 -21.65 20.13
CA ILE A 124 -11.97 -20.23 20.38
C ILE A 124 -10.52 -19.94 20.81
N GLU A 125 -9.88 -20.85 21.51
CA GLU A 125 -8.48 -20.68 21.92
C GLU A 125 -7.52 -20.73 20.73
N LYS A 126 -7.82 -21.58 19.73
CA LYS A 126 -7.06 -21.61 18.49
C LYS A 126 -7.27 -20.34 17.68
N GLN A 127 -8.50 -19.82 17.60
CA GLN A 127 -8.79 -18.54 16.97
C GLN A 127 -7.99 -17.40 17.63
N ARG A 128 -7.99 -17.31 18.97
CA ARG A 128 -7.21 -16.32 19.73
C ARG A 128 -5.72 -16.39 19.44
N LYS A 129 -5.15 -17.59 19.35
CA LYS A 129 -3.74 -17.79 19.00
C LYS A 129 -3.43 -17.30 17.59
N ILE A 130 -4.29 -17.59 16.62
CA ILE A 130 -4.14 -17.14 15.22
C ILE A 130 -4.19 -15.61 15.15
N VAL A 131 -5.22 -15.00 15.73
CA VAL A 131 -5.38 -13.53 15.77
C VAL A 131 -4.19 -12.86 16.44
N LYS A 132 -3.74 -13.40 17.61
CA LYS A 132 -2.58 -12.86 18.32
C LYS A 132 -1.31 -12.94 17.49
N ALA A 133 -1.06 -14.05 16.81
CA ALA A 133 0.11 -14.20 15.95
C ALA A 133 0.09 -13.18 14.80
N TYR A 134 -1.04 -13.01 14.14
CA TYR A 134 -1.22 -12.04 13.07
C TYR A 134 -1.02 -10.60 13.57
N LYS A 135 -1.72 -10.20 14.66
CA LYS A 135 -1.58 -8.86 15.24
C LYS A 135 -0.14 -8.56 15.67
N THR A 136 0.57 -9.52 16.24
CA THR A 136 1.98 -9.33 16.63
C THR A 136 2.85 -8.92 15.44
N ILE A 137 2.60 -9.47 14.27
CA ILE A 137 3.37 -9.13 13.05
C ILE A 137 2.92 -7.78 12.49
N THR A 138 1.61 -7.55 12.37
CA THR A 138 1.07 -6.30 11.81
C THR A 138 1.40 -5.09 12.67
N ASP A 139 1.27 -5.20 13.99
CA ASP A 139 1.62 -4.13 14.94
C ASP A 139 3.12 -3.80 14.87
N ARG A 140 3.96 -4.83 14.72
CA ARG A 140 5.40 -4.62 14.54
C ARG A 140 5.72 -3.91 13.22
N ILE A 141 5.01 -4.22 12.15
CA ILE A 141 5.15 -3.53 10.86
C ILE A 141 4.72 -2.07 11.00
N ALA A 142 3.54 -1.81 11.59
CA ALA A 142 3.02 -0.47 11.81
C ALA A 142 3.95 0.37 12.68
N LEU A 143 4.47 -0.21 13.78
CA LEU A 143 5.45 0.46 14.65
C LEU A 143 6.73 0.83 13.90
N LYS A 144 7.27 -0.09 13.09
CA LYS A 144 8.47 0.20 12.30
C LYS A 144 8.23 1.30 11.27
N GLN A 145 7.07 1.32 10.63
CA GLN A 145 6.68 2.39 9.72
C GLN A 145 6.65 3.74 10.43
N LYS A 146 5.98 3.82 11.59
CA LYS A 146 5.93 5.03 12.41
C LYS A 146 7.32 5.51 12.86
N ILE A 147 8.22 4.58 13.21
CA ILE A 147 9.61 4.92 13.55
C ILE A 147 10.32 5.52 12.33
N ASN A 148 10.17 4.94 11.15
CA ASN A 148 10.77 5.45 9.92
C ASN A 148 10.25 6.86 9.59
N ASP A 149 8.95 7.10 9.66
CA ASP A 149 8.33 8.41 9.41
C ASP A 149 8.86 9.47 10.39
N ASN A 150 8.97 9.11 11.68
CA ASN A 150 9.53 10.01 12.69
C ASN A 150 11.02 10.31 12.45
N LEU A 151 11.80 9.30 12.04
CA LEU A 151 13.23 9.50 11.69
C LEU A 151 13.39 10.40 10.47
N GLU A 152 12.56 10.25 9.45
CA GLU A 152 12.57 11.13 8.28
C GLU A 152 12.18 12.57 8.62
N ALA A 153 11.14 12.75 9.44
CA ALA A 153 10.73 14.06 9.92
C ALA A 153 11.84 14.73 10.74
N THR A 154 12.48 13.99 11.64
CA THR A 154 13.59 14.46 12.45
C THR A 154 14.79 14.86 11.60
N LEU A 155 15.17 14.03 10.62
CA LEU A 155 16.26 14.33 9.70
C LEU A 155 15.98 15.60 8.89
N THR A 156 14.76 15.78 8.42
CA THR A 156 14.33 16.96 7.68
C THR A 156 14.41 18.22 8.55
N ALA A 157 13.96 18.13 9.80
CA ALA A 157 14.02 19.25 10.75
C ALA A 157 15.47 19.62 11.08
N ILE A 158 16.35 18.63 11.31
CA ILE A 158 17.79 18.88 11.55
C ILE A 158 18.44 19.55 10.34
N PHE A 159 18.18 19.02 9.13
CA PHE A 159 18.71 19.60 7.90
C PHE A 159 18.27 21.06 7.74
N LYS A 160 16.97 21.31 7.93
CA LYS A 160 16.42 22.68 7.85
C LYS A 160 17.08 23.62 8.85
N LYS A 161 17.22 23.19 10.09
CA LYS A 161 17.87 23.98 11.15
C LYS A 161 19.33 24.28 10.82
N MET A 162 20.09 23.29 10.36
CA MET A 162 21.53 23.42 10.13
C MET A 162 21.90 24.13 8.83
N PHE A 163 21.07 24.04 7.79
CA PHE A 163 21.44 24.48 6.44
C PHE A 163 20.49 25.53 5.84
N VAL A 164 19.37 25.82 6.47
CA VAL A 164 18.40 26.79 5.96
C VAL A 164 18.15 27.93 6.95
N GLU A 165 18.07 27.61 8.24
CA GLU A 165 17.71 28.58 9.29
C GLU A 165 18.95 29.13 10.02
N ASP A 166 20.12 28.52 9.89
CA ASP A 166 21.36 29.00 10.53
C ASP A 166 22.05 30.01 9.62
N GLU A 167 21.79 31.29 9.89
CA GLU A 167 22.41 32.42 9.17
C GLU A 167 23.92 32.56 9.43
N SER A 168 24.48 31.85 10.38
CA SER A 168 25.91 31.87 10.69
C SER A 168 26.76 31.02 9.75
N VAL A 169 26.12 30.15 8.94
CA VAL A 169 26.81 29.25 8.00
C VAL A 169 27.02 29.93 6.66
N GLU A 170 28.28 30.22 6.33
CA GLU A 170 28.64 30.68 5.00
C GLU A 170 28.60 29.55 3.98
N PHE A 171 27.82 29.73 2.91
CA PHE A 171 27.73 28.80 1.80
C PHE A 171 28.41 29.36 0.55
N THR A 172 29.22 28.54 -0.10
CA THR A 172 29.69 28.81 -1.45
C THR A 172 28.77 28.15 -2.48
N SER A 173 28.25 28.94 -3.42
CA SER A 173 27.45 28.40 -4.52
C SER A 173 28.34 27.78 -5.59
N LYS A 174 28.01 26.56 -6.00
CA LYS A 174 28.64 25.87 -7.14
C LYS A 174 27.56 25.29 -8.06
N LYS A 175 27.86 25.15 -9.33
CA LYS A 175 26.94 24.52 -10.28
C LYS A 175 26.89 23.02 -10.03
N LEU A 176 25.72 22.41 -10.16
CA LEU A 176 25.53 20.98 -9.87
C LEU A 176 26.45 20.07 -10.70
N HIS A 177 26.69 20.42 -11.98
CA HIS A 177 27.59 19.65 -12.86
C HIS A 177 29.05 19.66 -12.42
N GLU A 178 29.47 20.62 -11.59
CA GLU A 178 30.83 20.65 -11.00
C GLU A 178 30.96 19.68 -9.83
N LEU A 179 29.85 19.27 -9.24
CA LEU A 179 29.77 18.47 -8.02
C LEU A 179 29.32 17.03 -8.30
N THR A 180 28.72 16.77 -9.46
CA THR A 180 28.10 15.47 -9.77
C THR A 180 28.55 14.93 -11.12
N LYS A 181 28.57 13.61 -11.22
CA LYS A 181 28.76 12.87 -12.47
C LYS A 181 27.47 12.15 -12.81
N THR A 182 26.96 12.35 -14.01
CA THR A 182 25.75 11.67 -14.49
C THR A 182 26.13 10.31 -15.11
N ILE A 183 25.38 9.28 -14.77
CA ILE A 183 25.37 7.97 -15.44
C ILE A 183 24.11 7.94 -16.28
N ASP A 184 24.26 7.94 -17.60
CA ASP A 184 23.15 7.97 -18.54
C ASP A 184 23.37 6.94 -19.67
N ASN A 185 22.53 5.93 -19.70
CA ASN A 185 22.56 4.87 -20.70
C ASN A 185 21.35 4.92 -21.65
N ARG A 186 20.59 6.01 -21.66
CA ARG A 186 19.43 6.17 -22.54
C ARG A 186 19.79 6.06 -24.02
N GLY A 187 18.83 5.64 -24.82
CA GLY A 187 18.94 5.57 -26.29
C GLY A 187 18.55 4.22 -26.87
N LYS A 188 18.83 3.12 -26.19
CA LYS A 188 18.39 1.78 -26.60
C LYS A 188 18.00 0.97 -25.37
N THR A 189 17.01 0.11 -25.52
CA THR A 189 16.65 -0.85 -24.49
C THR A 189 17.62 -2.02 -24.56
N PRO A 190 18.27 -2.43 -23.45
CA PRO A 190 19.12 -3.60 -23.43
C PRO A 190 18.31 -4.88 -23.68
N PRO A 191 18.92 -5.95 -24.22
CA PRO A 191 18.31 -7.28 -24.17
C PRO A 191 17.94 -7.62 -22.72
N ASN A 192 16.72 -8.00 -22.49
CA ASN A 192 16.21 -8.29 -21.14
C ASN A 192 15.19 -9.42 -21.17
N ASP A 193 14.97 -10.05 -20.03
CA ASP A 193 14.01 -11.12 -19.82
C ASP A 193 13.26 -10.88 -18.50
N ASN A 194 12.13 -11.57 -18.32
CA ASN A 194 11.39 -11.62 -17.07
C ASN A 194 11.88 -12.75 -16.14
N VAL A 195 12.88 -13.51 -16.57
CA VAL A 195 13.54 -14.50 -15.72
C VAL A 195 14.47 -13.77 -14.74
N GLU A 196 14.26 -14.00 -13.45
CA GLU A 196 15.03 -13.35 -12.40
C GLU A 196 16.51 -13.72 -12.47
N THR A 197 17.35 -12.69 -12.52
CA THR A 197 18.82 -12.80 -12.44
C THR A 197 19.34 -11.86 -11.35
N PRO A 198 20.61 -11.97 -10.95
CA PRO A 198 21.22 -11.00 -10.04
C PRO A 198 21.31 -9.56 -10.58
N TYR A 199 20.92 -9.31 -11.83
CA TYR A 199 21.10 -8.05 -12.55
C TYR A 199 19.75 -7.40 -12.94
N PRO A 200 19.00 -6.83 -12.00
CA PRO A 200 17.73 -6.20 -12.28
C PRO A 200 17.89 -4.95 -13.17
N LEU A 201 16.98 -4.78 -14.12
CA LEU A 201 16.82 -3.56 -14.88
C LEU A 201 15.92 -2.61 -14.08
N ILE A 202 16.51 -1.53 -13.58
CA ILE A 202 15.82 -0.57 -12.73
C ILE A 202 14.97 0.35 -13.62
N GLU A 203 13.67 0.19 -13.51
CA GLU A 203 12.67 1.02 -14.17
C GLU A 203 11.95 1.90 -13.14
N ILE A 204 11.08 2.78 -13.62
CA ILE A 204 10.33 3.70 -12.77
C ILE A 204 9.53 3.01 -11.65
N ALA A 205 9.10 1.76 -11.86
CA ALA A 205 8.41 0.96 -10.84
C ALA A 205 9.25 0.77 -9.58
N ALA A 206 10.58 0.67 -9.70
CA ALA A 206 11.50 0.57 -8.58
C ALA A 206 11.64 1.89 -7.80
N LEU A 207 11.31 3.02 -8.42
CA LEU A 207 11.36 4.36 -7.81
C LEU A 207 10.01 4.74 -7.15
N ARG A 208 8.91 4.17 -7.60
CA ARG A 208 7.55 4.42 -7.06
C ARG A 208 7.30 3.65 -5.78
N THR A 209 8.05 3.93 -4.74
CA THR A 209 7.94 3.28 -3.45
C THR A 209 7.87 4.31 -2.32
N ASN A 210 7.28 3.93 -1.22
CA ASN A 210 7.39 4.71 0.00
C ASN A 210 8.83 4.61 0.53
N GLY A 211 9.40 5.74 0.96
CA GLY A 211 10.77 5.80 1.45
C GLY A 211 11.80 6.27 0.42
N ARG A 212 13.04 6.39 0.85
CA ARG A 212 14.13 7.03 0.11
C ARG A 212 14.94 6.09 -0.78
N ILE A 213 14.79 4.78 -0.60
CA ILE A 213 15.60 3.77 -1.28
C ILE A 213 14.77 3.13 -2.40
N ALA A 214 15.38 2.97 -3.59
CA ALA A 214 14.80 2.22 -4.67
C ALA A 214 14.62 0.74 -4.27
N THR A 215 13.51 0.12 -4.66
CA THR A 215 13.28 -1.30 -4.34
C THR A 215 13.36 -2.19 -5.58
N TYR A 216 14.14 -3.25 -5.48
CA TYR A 216 14.27 -4.25 -6.53
C TYR A 216 13.06 -5.20 -6.66
N ARG A 217 12.23 -5.29 -5.64
CA ARG A 217 11.02 -6.16 -5.64
C ARG A 217 10.03 -5.79 -6.73
N ASN A 218 10.09 -4.56 -7.23
CA ASN A 218 9.23 -4.06 -8.29
C ASN A 218 9.87 -4.15 -9.68
N CYS A 219 11.09 -4.68 -9.80
CA CYS A 219 11.71 -4.95 -11.08
C CYS A 219 11.15 -6.24 -11.66
N ILE A 220 10.65 -6.17 -12.89
CA ILE A 220 10.09 -7.32 -13.61
C ILE A 220 10.97 -7.74 -14.80
N LYS A 221 12.00 -6.96 -15.10
CA LYS A 221 12.97 -7.21 -16.16
C LYS A 221 14.37 -7.34 -15.58
N PHE A 222 15.09 -8.25 -16.15
CA PHE A 222 16.45 -8.57 -15.75
C PHE A 222 17.34 -8.69 -16.98
N VAL A 223 18.63 -8.45 -16.82
CA VAL A 223 19.62 -8.65 -17.88
C VAL A 223 20.54 -9.82 -17.54
N THR A 224 21.21 -10.38 -18.54
CA THR A 224 22.23 -11.39 -18.33
C THR A 224 23.52 -10.74 -17.82
N GLU A 225 24.43 -11.53 -17.24
CA GLU A 225 25.75 -11.05 -16.83
C GLU A 225 26.54 -10.46 -17.99
N GLU A 226 26.46 -11.07 -19.17
CA GLU A 226 27.10 -10.57 -20.38
C GLU A 226 26.54 -9.20 -20.76
N THR A 227 25.21 -9.03 -20.79
CA THR A 227 24.56 -7.75 -21.07
C THR A 227 24.93 -6.72 -20.00
N TYR A 228 24.94 -7.09 -18.74
CA TYR A 228 25.35 -6.21 -17.65
C TYR A 228 26.75 -5.66 -17.84
N ASN A 229 27.71 -6.50 -18.22
CA ASN A 229 29.10 -6.11 -18.37
C ASN A 229 29.43 -5.38 -19.68
N SER A 230 28.65 -5.56 -20.75
CA SER A 230 29.00 -5.07 -22.10
C SER A 230 28.09 -3.98 -22.65
N TRP A 231 26.83 -3.92 -22.26
CA TRP A 231 25.83 -3.03 -22.89
C TRP A 231 25.88 -1.58 -22.40
N PHE A 232 26.09 -1.38 -21.09
CA PHE A 232 25.88 -0.10 -20.43
C PHE A 232 27.10 0.83 -20.55
N ARG A 233 27.08 1.72 -21.53
CA ARG A 233 28.21 2.60 -21.91
C ARG A 233 28.68 3.54 -20.80
N SER A 234 27.73 4.06 -20.01
CA SER A 234 28.04 4.99 -18.91
C SER A 234 28.28 4.28 -17.58
N GLY A 235 28.22 2.94 -17.58
CA GLY A 235 28.36 2.12 -16.39
C GLY A 235 27.05 1.97 -15.62
N HIS A 236 27.18 1.58 -14.35
CA HIS A 236 26.10 1.25 -13.46
C HIS A 236 26.08 2.17 -12.24
N PRO A 237 24.91 2.38 -11.61
CA PRO A 237 24.82 3.10 -10.35
C PRO A 237 25.57 2.32 -9.24
N LYS A 238 26.17 3.07 -8.34
CA LYS A 238 26.84 2.58 -7.13
C LYS A 238 26.02 2.88 -5.90
N GLN A 239 26.28 2.18 -4.81
CA GLN A 239 25.62 2.50 -3.54
C GLN A 239 25.75 3.98 -3.20
N LYS A 240 24.64 4.58 -2.75
CA LYS A 240 24.44 6.00 -2.45
C LYS A 240 24.33 6.91 -3.67
N ASP A 241 24.38 6.41 -4.89
CA ASP A 241 24.02 7.21 -6.05
C ASP A 241 22.52 7.57 -6.02
N ILE A 242 22.19 8.74 -6.55
CA ILE A 242 20.81 9.21 -6.66
C ILE A 242 20.26 8.78 -8.01
N LEU A 243 19.22 7.98 -7.99
CA LEU A 243 18.41 7.65 -9.17
C LEU A 243 17.36 8.72 -9.38
N MET A 244 17.23 9.21 -10.60
CA MET A 244 16.22 10.19 -10.97
C MET A 244 15.47 9.72 -12.22
N SER A 245 14.14 9.70 -12.16
CA SER A 245 13.32 9.41 -13.33
C SER A 245 13.25 10.62 -14.26
N THR A 246 13.43 10.38 -15.56
CA THR A 246 13.41 11.40 -16.60
C THR A 246 12.30 11.18 -17.63
N VAL A 247 11.57 10.07 -17.55
CA VAL A 247 10.46 9.70 -18.43
C VAL A 247 9.30 9.15 -17.57
N GLY A 248 8.08 9.41 -17.97
CA GLY A 248 6.89 9.02 -17.22
C GLY A 248 6.63 9.95 -16.04
N SER A 249 6.70 9.47 -14.81
CA SER A 249 6.68 10.35 -13.62
C SER A 249 8.04 11.02 -13.52
N LEU A 250 8.10 12.30 -13.80
CA LEU A 250 9.36 13.08 -13.78
C LEU A 250 9.81 13.35 -12.35
N ALA A 251 11.13 13.39 -12.16
CA ALA A 251 11.79 13.79 -10.91
C ALA A 251 11.47 12.90 -9.69
N GLU A 252 11.11 11.64 -9.91
CA GLU A 252 11.13 10.66 -8.82
C GLU A 252 12.58 10.40 -8.41
N LEU A 253 12.91 10.73 -7.17
CA LEU A 253 14.26 10.61 -6.64
C LEU A 253 14.35 9.47 -5.62
N LYS A 254 15.32 8.57 -5.81
CA LYS A 254 15.61 7.50 -4.85
C LYS A 254 17.12 7.29 -4.73
N LEU A 255 17.55 6.85 -3.57
CA LEU A 255 18.92 6.36 -3.39
C LEU A 255 19.04 4.93 -3.92
N PHE A 256 20.10 4.67 -4.65
CA PHE A 256 20.50 3.33 -4.98
C PHE A 256 21.23 2.71 -3.78
N TRP A 257 20.75 1.55 -3.33
CA TRP A 257 21.33 0.83 -2.19
C TRP A 257 21.45 -0.66 -2.46
N GLY A 258 21.88 -1.01 -3.66
CA GLY A 258 22.07 -2.39 -4.12
C GLY A 258 23.48 -2.66 -4.55
N ASP A 259 23.79 -3.94 -4.70
CA ASP A 259 25.12 -4.38 -5.17
C ASP A 259 25.19 -4.36 -6.70
N LYS A 260 24.09 -4.74 -7.37
CA LYS A 260 23.98 -4.82 -8.82
C LYS A 260 22.64 -4.26 -9.27
N GLY A 261 22.67 -3.55 -10.38
CA GLY A 261 21.47 -2.99 -11.01
C GLY A 261 21.86 -2.16 -12.20
N SER A 262 21.00 -2.11 -13.21
CA SER A 262 21.20 -1.40 -14.47
C SER A 262 20.14 -0.36 -14.68
N ILE A 263 20.49 0.76 -15.28
CA ILE A 263 19.55 1.80 -15.73
C ILE A 263 19.73 2.02 -17.22
N ALA A 264 18.61 2.20 -17.94
CA ALA A 264 18.58 2.45 -19.37
C ALA A 264 17.76 3.70 -19.74
#